data_2ca5e2460d79fe643489ef3f9fe297c0
#
_entry.id   2ca5e2460d79fe643489ef3f9fe297c0
#
_cell.length_a   1.000
_cell.length_b   1.000
_cell.length_c   1.000
_cell.angle_alpha   90.00
_cell.angle_beta   90.00
_cell.angle_gamma   90.00
#
_symmetry.space_group_name_H-M   'P 1'
#
loop_
_entity.id
_entity.type
_entity.pdbx_description
1 polymer ?
#
loop_
_entity_poly.entity_id
_entity_poly.type
_entity_poly.pdbx_seq_one_letter_code
_entity_poly.pdbx_strand_id
1 'polypeptide(L)' 'MQALGMIECMGLVAMIEAADAMVKAADVKLVGYEKVDAGLVTAIVRGEV' A
#
# COMPACT_ATOMS: atom_id res chain seq x y z
N MET A 1 11.69 -12.44 -10.27
CA MET A 1 10.69 -11.53 -10.88
C MET A 1 10.03 -10.72 -9.78
N GLN A 2 9.89 -9.42 -10.01
CA GLN A 2 9.21 -8.56 -9.05
C GLN A 2 7.77 -8.32 -9.46
N ALA A 3 6.91 -8.21 -8.47
CA ALA A 3 5.51 -7.90 -8.67
C ALA A 3 5.15 -6.65 -7.89
N LEU A 4 4.13 -5.95 -8.36
CA LEU A 4 3.55 -4.81 -7.67
C LEU A 4 2.22 -5.20 -7.05
N GLY A 5 1.96 -4.66 -5.88
CA GLY A 5 0.67 -4.77 -5.24
C GLY A 5 0.17 -3.39 -4.85
N MET A 6 -1.13 -3.27 -4.76
CA MET A 6 -1.77 -2.01 -4.38
C MET A 6 -2.89 -2.26 -3.41
N ILE A 7 -3.08 -1.31 -2.51
CA ILE A 7 -4.25 -1.29 -1.65
C ILE A 7 -4.81 0.12 -1.63
N GLU A 8 -6.12 0.24 -1.59
CA GLU A 8 -6.81 1.52 -1.60
C GLU A 8 -7.71 1.62 -0.39
N CYS A 9 -7.64 2.71 0.32
CA CYS A 9 -8.44 2.95 1.53
C CYS A 9 -8.95 4.38 1.57
N MET A 10 -10.02 4.58 2.32
CA MET A 10 -10.51 5.90 2.62
C MET A 10 -9.73 6.45 3.81
N GLY A 11 -9.07 7.57 3.57
CA GLY A 11 -8.33 8.27 4.62
C GLY A 11 -6.90 7.77 4.82
N LEU A 12 -6.02 8.69 5.17
CA LEU A 12 -4.60 8.39 5.30
C LEU A 12 -4.30 7.52 6.52
N VAL A 13 -5.01 7.71 7.62
CA VAL A 13 -4.76 6.93 8.84
C VAL A 13 -5.05 5.45 8.60
N ALA A 14 -6.20 5.16 8.00
CA ALA A 14 -6.55 3.78 7.65
C ALA A 14 -5.53 3.18 6.66
N MET A 15 -5.06 4.00 5.73
CA MET A 15 -4.06 3.56 4.75
C MET A 15 -2.73 3.21 5.41
N ILE A 16 -2.29 4.00 6.37
CA ILE A 16 -1.03 3.73 7.08
C ILE A 16 -1.10 2.39 7.81
N GLU A 17 -2.22 2.12 8.48
CA GLU A 17 -2.43 0.86 9.17
C GLU A 17 -2.48 -0.32 8.20
N ALA A 18 -3.19 -0.16 7.09
CA ALA A 18 -3.30 -1.21 6.07
C ALA A 18 -1.95 -1.50 5.43
N ALA A 19 -1.18 -0.45 5.10
CA ALA A 19 0.14 -0.62 4.50
C ALA A 19 1.11 -1.31 5.46
N ASP A 20 1.06 -0.96 6.74
CA ASP A 20 1.89 -1.60 7.75
C ASP A 20 1.57 -3.10 7.86
N ALA A 21 0.28 -3.44 7.89
CA ALA A 21 -0.15 -4.83 7.93
C ALA A 21 0.30 -5.60 6.69
N MET A 22 0.21 -4.97 5.52
CA MET A 22 0.60 -5.60 4.26
C MET A 22 2.10 -5.88 4.21
N VAL A 23 2.91 -4.93 4.65
CA VAL A 23 4.37 -5.08 4.68
C VAL A 23 4.79 -6.16 5.67
N LYS A 24 4.08 -6.28 6.80
CA LYS A 24 4.37 -7.31 7.81
C LYS A 24 3.91 -8.70 7.38
N ALA A 25 2.83 -8.78 6.61
CA ALA A 25 2.26 -10.06 6.20
C ALA A 25 2.99 -10.70 5.02
N ALA A 26 3.71 -9.94 4.24
CA ALA A 26 4.41 -10.42 3.06
C ALA A 26 5.79 -9.77 2.96
N ASP A 27 6.69 -10.42 2.25
CA ASP A 27 8.04 -9.88 2.04
C ASP A 27 8.00 -8.85 0.92
N VAL A 28 7.48 -7.68 1.22
CA VAL A 28 7.31 -6.59 0.26
C VAL A 28 7.83 -5.29 0.86
N LYS A 29 8.10 -4.34 -0.01
CA LYS A 29 8.52 -3.00 0.38
C LYS A 29 7.50 -1.99 -0.08
N LEU A 30 7.24 -1.00 0.75
CA LEU A 30 6.38 0.11 0.40
C LEU A 30 7.11 1.00 -0.60
N VAL A 31 6.51 1.22 -1.76
CA VAL A 31 7.04 2.10 -2.79
C VAL A 31 6.59 3.54 -2.55
N GLY A 32 5.34 3.73 -2.20
CA GLY A 32 4.83 5.05 -1.92
C GLY A 32 3.32 5.06 -1.75
N TYR A 33 2.81 6.25 -1.53
CA TYR A 33 1.38 6.51 -1.43
C TYR A 33 0.97 7.47 -2.53
N GLU A 34 -0.24 7.30 -3.00
CA GLU A 34 -0.88 8.21 -3.94
C GLU A 34 -2.20 8.66 -3.35
N LYS A 35 -2.41 9.97 -3.29
CA LYS A 35 -3.70 10.53 -2.91
C LYS A 35 -4.55 10.66 -4.16
N VAL A 36 -5.75 10.13 -4.07
CA VAL A 36 -6.74 10.23 -5.13
C VAL A 36 -7.88 11.12 -4.62
N ASP A 37 -8.85 11.43 -5.46
CA ASP A 37 -9.96 12.28 -5.08
C ASP A 37 -10.85 11.62 -4.01
N ALA A 38 -11.64 12.45 -3.33
CA ALA A 38 -12.66 12.02 -2.37
C ALA A 38 -12.10 11.24 -1.17
N GLY A 39 -10.88 11.55 -0.76
CA GLY A 39 -10.29 10.94 0.42
C GLY A 39 -9.69 9.55 0.21
N LEU A 40 -9.70 9.05 -1.02
CA LEU A 40 -9.06 7.79 -1.34
C LEU A 40 -7.55 7.94 -1.36
N VAL A 41 -6.85 6.97 -0.78
CA VAL A 41 -5.40 6.90 -0.79
C VAL A 41 -5.00 5.50 -1.27
N THR A 42 -4.01 5.43 -2.12
CA THR A 42 -3.48 4.16 -2.63
C THR A 42 -2.06 3.97 -2.13
N ALA A 43 -1.77 2.81 -1.58
CA ALA A 43 -0.40 2.41 -1.26
C ALA A 43 0.08 1.40 -2.29
N ILE A 44 1.34 1.52 -2.68
CA ILE A 44 1.95 0.66 -3.69
C ILE A 44 3.13 -0.05 -3.05
N VAL A 45 3.16 -1.36 -3.20
CA VAL A 45 4.24 -2.19 -2.67
C VAL A 45 4.88 -2.99 -3.80
N ARG A 46 6.10 -3.44 -3.57
CA ARG A 46 6.87 -4.25 -4.51
C ARG A 46 7.48 -5.42 -3.75
N GLY A 47 7.46 -6.59 -4.35
CA GLY A 47 8.06 -7.79 -3.78
C GLY A 47 8.48 -8.78 -4.82
N GLU A 48 9.27 -9.75 -4.39
CA GLU A 48 9.69 -10.86 -5.26
C GLU A 48 8.61 -11.93 -5.32
N VAL A 49 8.47 -12.50 -6.46
CA VAL A 49 7.53 -13.60 -6.70
C VAL A 49 8.28 -14.92 -6.77
#